data_eda0424e46ad5cfb9843fe26d7a4407b
#
_entry.id   eda0424e46ad5cfb9843fe26d7a4407b
#
_cell.length_a   1.000
_cell.length_b   1.000
_cell.length_c   1.000
_cell.angle_alpha   90.00
_cell.angle_beta   90.00
_cell.angle_gamma   90.00
#
_symmetry.space_group_name_H-M   'P 1'
#
loop_
_entity.id
_entity.type
_entity.pdbx_description
1 polymer ?
#
loop_
_entity_poly.entity_id
_entity_poly.type
_entity_poly.pdbx_seq_one_letter_code
_entity_poly.pdbx_strand_id
1 'polypeptide(L)'
;MSNLLLSPLAVGNLALRNRIVMAPMTRSRAQQPGDVPTALNALYYAQRAGAGLIVSEGTQISRLGQGYAYTPGIYSEAQLAGWRQVTEAVHAAGGLIAAQLWHVGRMSHRSLQAGGEAPIAPSPIQAKAQVFIADGQGGGSMAPADAPRGMTLEDIRRVRDEFVRAARNALDAGFDLVELHGANGYLIDQFLASASNRRSDAYGGSLENRARFLLEIVDALVAAVGAERVGLRLSPWGTINDMHDDEPEAMTLYLAEALQRRGIAYLHLAEWEWSGGPAYPQGFRERLRERFRAPLIVCGNYDAERAEAILQAGLADAVAIGRPFIANPDLVERIRLGAPLAEANQARFYGGDAAGYTDYPTLGQSATA
;
A
#
# COMPACT_ATOMS: atom_id res chain seq x y z
N MET A 1 -28.76 -10.58 12.60
CA MET A 1 -27.93 -9.35 12.69
C MET A 1 -27.46 -9.02 11.28
N SER A 2 -27.55 -7.77 10.84
CA SER A 2 -27.03 -7.38 9.53
C SER A 2 -25.52 -7.57 9.55
N ASN A 3 -24.98 -8.34 8.60
CA ASN A 3 -23.53 -8.51 8.47
C ASN A 3 -23.01 -7.36 7.60
N LEU A 4 -22.56 -6.26 8.25
CA LEU A 4 -22.06 -5.08 7.55
C LEU A 4 -20.82 -5.41 6.71
N LEU A 5 -19.94 -6.29 7.21
CA LEU A 5 -18.71 -6.67 6.52
C LEU A 5 -18.97 -7.24 5.11
N LEU A 6 -20.11 -7.93 4.92
CA LEU A 6 -20.52 -8.49 3.64
C LEU A 6 -21.48 -7.59 2.85
N SER A 7 -21.80 -6.39 3.34
CA SER A 7 -22.67 -5.44 2.66
C SER A 7 -21.93 -4.55 1.67
N PRO A 8 -22.59 -4.02 0.62
CA PRO A 8 -21.97 -3.10 -0.32
C PRO A 8 -21.45 -1.80 0.34
N LEU A 9 -20.47 -1.16 -0.32
CA LEU A 9 -19.92 0.14 0.07
C LEU A 9 -19.60 0.97 -1.18
N ALA A 10 -19.97 2.26 -1.18
CA ALA A 10 -19.52 3.20 -2.19
C ALA A 10 -18.12 3.75 -1.81
N VAL A 11 -17.15 3.69 -2.73
CA VAL A 11 -15.81 4.24 -2.58
C VAL A 11 -15.45 5.01 -3.85
N GLY A 12 -15.31 6.33 -3.76
CA GLY A 12 -15.20 7.17 -4.95
C GLY A 12 -16.39 6.97 -5.89
N ASN A 13 -16.10 6.59 -7.12
CA ASN A 13 -17.12 6.27 -8.14
C ASN A 13 -17.42 4.76 -8.25
N LEU A 14 -16.89 3.93 -7.34
CA LEU A 14 -17.03 2.48 -7.36
C LEU A 14 -18.09 2.00 -6.35
N ALA A 15 -18.75 0.90 -6.67
CA ALA A 15 -19.62 0.14 -5.77
C ALA A 15 -18.92 -1.18 -5.41
N LEU A 16 -18.33 -1.24 -4.23
CA LEU A 16 -17.73 -2.46 -3.70
C LEU A 16 -18.83 -3.42 -3.28
N ARG A 17 -18.71 -4.72 -3.61
CA ARG A 17 -19.70 -5.76 -3.29
C ARG A 17 -19.73 -6.16 -1.82
N ASN A 18 -18.65 -5.92 -1.10
CA ASN A 18 -18.49 -6.13 0.33
C ASN A 18 -17.44 -5.16 0.88
N ARG A 19 -17.26 -5.11 2.20
CA ARG A 19 -16.36 -4.21 2.91
C ARG A 19 -15.03 -4.86 3.28
N ILE A 20 -14.68 -5.98 2.66
CA ILE A 20 -13.41 -6.67 2.84
C ILE A 20 -12.46 -6.23 1.72
N VAL A 21 -11.37 -5.58 2.11
CA VAL A 21 -10.32 -5.16 1.19
C VAL A 21 -9.13 -6.11 1.30
N MET A 22 -8.59 -6.56 0.17
CA MET A 22 -7.28 -7.22 0.20
C MET A 22 -6.21 -6.17 0.41
N ALA A 23 -5.54 -6.22 1.57
CA ALA A 23 -4.46 -5.29 1.90
C ALA A 23 -3.28 -5.40 0.93
N PRO A 24 -2.56 -4.30 0.66
CA PRO A 24 -1.35 -4.34 -0.16
C PRO A 24 -0.26 -5.18 0.52
N MET A 25 0.25 -6.17 -0.20
CA MET A 25 1.27 -7.10 0.29
C MET A 25 2.32 -7.32 -0.78
N THR A 26 3.56 -6.91 -0.52
CA THR A 26 4.71 -7.22 -1.38
C THR A 26 4.91 -8.73 -1.47
N ARG A 27 4.96 -9.27 -2.70
CA ARG A 27 5.17 -10.69 -2.95
C ARG A 27 6.48 -10.96 -3.69
N SER A 28 7.12 -9.91 -4.25
CA SER A 28 8.45 -9.98 -4.91
C SER A 28 8.53 -11.07 -5.97
N ARG A 29 7.58 -11.10 -6.91
CA ARG A 29 7.51 -12.06 -8.03
C ARG A 29 7.45 -11.40 -9.41
N ALA A 30 7.87 -10.13 -9.51
CA ALA A 30 8.01 -9.48 -10.80
C ALA A 30 9.16 -10.10 -11.59
N GLN A 31 8.93 -10.34 -12.88
CA GLN A 31 9.91 -10.92 -13.79
C GLN A 31 11.10 -9.99 -14.02
N GLN A 32 12.28 -10.59 -14.08
CA GLN A 32 13.52 -9.90 -14.40
C GLN A 32 14.00 -10.26 -15.82
N PRO A 33 14.72 -9.37 -16.51
CA PRO A 33 14.92 -7.96 -16.13
C PRO A 33 13.65 -7.11 -16.33
N GLY A 34 13.56 -5.99 -15.64
CA GLY A 34 12.56 -4.97 -15.90
C GLY A 34 11.44 -4.87 -14.88
N ASP A 35 11.41 -5.71 -13.84
CA ASP A 35 10.41 -5.63 -12.76
C ASP A 35 8.95 -5.72 -13.30
N VAL A 36 8.71 -6.69 -14.20
CA VAL A 36 7.47 -6.80 -14.97
C VAL A 36 6.49 -7.78 -14.34
N PRO A 37 5.22 -7.40 -14.07
CA PRO A 37 4.17 -8.35 -13.70
C PRO A 37 3.90 -9.36 -14.83
N THR A 38 3.56 -10.59 -14.46
CA THR A 38 3.37 -11.70 -15.41
C THR A 38 2.00 -12.36 -15.27
N ALA A 39 1.72 -13.36 -16.08
CA ALA A 39 0.52 -14.19 -15.95
C ALA A 39 0.37 -14.84 -14.57
N LEU A 40 1.49 -15.08 -13.86
CA LEU A 40 1.45 -15.60 -12.49
C LEU A 40 0.87 -14.57 -11.52
N ASN A 41 1.23 -13.28 -11.67
CA ASN A 41 0.65 -12.20 -10.91
C ASN A 41 -0.84 -12.02 -11.26
N ALA A 42 -1.19 -12.12 -12.55
CA ALA A 42 -2.58 -12.05 -13.01
C ALA A 42 -3.46 -13.13 -12.35
N LEU A 43 -2.99 -14.38 -12.34
CA LEU A 43 -3.68 -15.48 -11.67
C LEU A 43 -3.83 -15.22 -10.16
N TYR A 44 -2.77 -14.77 -9.47
CA TYR A 44 -2.79 -14.48 -8.04
C TYR A 44 -3.87 -13.47 -7.66
N TYR A 45 -3.95 -12.35 -8.38
CA TYR A 45 -4.94 -11.32 -8.08
C TYR A 45 -6.36 -11.75 -8.50
N ALA A 46 -6.51 -12.42 -9.65
CA ALA A 46 -7.81 -12.94 -10.10
C ALA A 46 -8.43 -13.95 -9.12
N GLN A 47 -7.62 -14.84 -8.52
CA GLN A 47 -8.08 -15.76 -7.48
C GLN A 47 -8.71 -15.06 -6.26
N ARG A 48 -8.33 -13.81 -6.01
CA ARG A 48 -8.76 -12.98 -4.85
C ARG A 48 -9.81 -11.94 -5.23
N ALA A 49 -10.37 -12.03 -6.43
CA ALA A 49 -11.40 -11.10 -6.94
C ALA A 49 -12.71 -11.10 -6.13
N GLY A 50 -12.89 -12.03 -5.20
CA GLY A 50 -14.00 -12.00 -4.23
C GLY A 50 -13.95 -10.86 -3.23
N ALA A 51 -12.78 -10.24 -2.99
CA ALA A 51 -12.64 -9.03 -2.18
C ALA A 51 -13.49 -7.88 -2.75
N GLY A 52 -14.00 -6.98 -1.90
CA GLY A 52 -14.66 -5.76 -2.33
C GLY A 52 -13.73 -4.85 -3.14
N LEU A 53 -12.47 -4.78 -2.71
CA LEU A 53 -11.39 -4.10 -3.42
C LEU A 53 -10.08 -4.85 -3.18
N ILE A 54 -9.27 -5.02 -4.21
CA ILE A 54 -7.88 -5.46 -4.08
C ILE A 54 -6.99 -4.23 -4.12
N VAL A 55 -6.07 -4.07 -3.15
CA VAL A 55 -4.96 -3.13 -3.29
C VAL A 55 -3.73 -3.94 -3.70
N SER A 56 -3.09 -3.57 -4.81
CA SER A 56 -1.92 -4.28 -5.32
C SER A 56 -0.74 -4.20 -4.33
N GLU A 57 0.24 -5.06 -4.50
CA GLU A 57 1.53 -4.87 -3.85
C GLU A 57 2.12 -3.50 -4.19
N GLY A 58 3.00 -2.98 -3.32
CA GLY A 58 3.71 -1.73 -3.55
C GLY A 58 4.39 -1.75 -4.94
N THR A 59 4.00 -0.79 -5.78
CA THR A 59 4.40 -0.71 -7.19
C THR A 59 5.21 0.55 -7.40
N GLN A 60 6.51 0.40 -7.69
CA GLN A 60 7.40 1.55 -7.80
C GLN A 60 7.06 2.47 -8.97
N ILE A 61 7.00 3.78 -8.71
CA ILE A 61 6.67 4.83 -9.67
C ILE A 61 7.80 5.19 -10.62
N SER A 62 9.03 4.80 -10.27
CA SER A 62 10.25 5.02 -11.05
C SER A 62 11.35 4.07 -10.57
N ARG A 63 12.46 4.01 -11.28
CA ARG A 63 13.60 3.19 -10.87
C ARG A 63 14.15 3.62 -9.50
N LEU A 64 14.16 4.90 -9.20
CA LEU A 64 14.58 5.44 -7.90
C LEU A 64 13.63 5.06 -6.76
N GLY A 65 12.40 4.73 -7.08
CA GLY A 65 11.39 4.29 -6.11
C GLY A 65 11.57 2.86 -5.60
N GLN A 66 12.49 2.07 -6.17
CA GLN A 66 12.70 0.67 -5.80
C GLN A 66 13.55 0.53 -4.53
N GLY A 67 13.13 -0.35 -3.61
CA GLY A 67 13.87 -0.65 -2.37
C GLY A 67 14.05 -2.13 -2.06
N TYR A 68 13.37 -2.98 -2.81
CA TYR A 68 13.45 -4.44 -2.65
C TYR A 68 13.51 -5.10 -4.03
N ALA A 69 14.31 -6.15 -4.15
CA ALA A 69 14.40 -6.91 -5.39
C ALA A 69 13.05 -7.57 -5.76
N TYR A 70 12.82 -7.71 -7.05
CA TYR A 70 11.66 -8.40 -7.64
C TYR A 70 10.29 -7.76 -7.35
N THR A 71 10.25 -6.49 -6.92
CA THR A 71 9.02 -5.72 -6.80
C THR A 71 8.64 -5.09 -8.14
N PRO A 72 7.34 -5.03 -8.50
CA PRO A 72 6.93 -4.53 -9.81
C PRO A 72 7.01 -3.01 -9.91
N GLY A 73 7.27 -2.51 -11.11
CA GLY A 73 7.15 -1.09 -11.44
C GLY A 73 5.89 -0.77 -12.24
N ILE A 74 5.66 0.54 -12.49
CA ILE A 74 4.56 1.06 -13.32
C ILE A 74 5.00 2.27 -14.18
N TYR A 75 6.25 2.27 -14.61
CA TYR A 75 6.89 3.38 -15.31
C TYR A 75 7.44 3.01 -16.70
N SER A 76 7.34 1.75 -17.12
CA SER A 76 7.76 1.30 -18.47
C SER A 76 6.61 0.61 -19.20
N GLU A 77 6.65 0.63 -20.54
CA GLU A 77 5.63 -0.02 -21.37
C GLU A 77 5.48 -1.52 -21.08
N ALA A 78 6.60 -2.23 -20.83
CA ALA A 78 6.57 -3.63 -20.46
C ALA A 78 5.82 -3.88 -19.14
N GLN A 79 6.06 -3.01 -18.13
CA GLN A 79 5.35 -3.08 -16.85
C GLN A 79 3.86 -2.79 -17.01
N LEU A 80 3.51 -1.79 -17.83
CA LEU A 80 2.10 -1.47 -18.12
C LEU A 80 1.41 -2.64 -18.82
N ALA A 81 2.06 -3.26 -19.80
CA ALA A 81 1.53 -4.45 -20.49
C ALA A 81 1.31 -5.62 -19.51
N GLY A 82 2.24 -5.83 -18.57
CA GLY A 82 2.10 -6.82 -17.50
C GLY A 82 0.92 -6.50 -16.56
N TRP A 83 0.77 -5.24 -16.15
CA TRP A 83 -0.36 -4.83 -15.31
C TRP A 83 -1.71 -4.92 -16.02
N ARG A 84 -1.79 -4.65 -17.34
CA ARG A 84 -3.04 -4.88 -18.11
C ARG A 84 -3.51 -6.33 -18.02
N GLN A 85 -2.61 -7.31 -18.11
CA GLN A 85 -2.98 -8.73 -17.93
C GLN A 85 -3.56 -8.98 -16.53
N VAL A 86 -3.01 -8.32 -15.50
CA VAL A 86 -3.50 -8.42 -14.11
C VAL A 86 -4.90 -7.83 -13.99
N THR A 87 -5.10 -6.59 -14.42
CA THR A 87 -6.39 -5.88 -14.29
C THR A 87 -7.49 -6.56 -15.11
N GLU A 88 -7.19 -6.99 -16.33
CA GLU A 88 -8.12 -7.76 -17.18
C GLU A 88 -8.54 -9.06 -16.50
N ALA A 89 -7.60 -9.82 -15.91
CA ALA A 89 -7.91 -11.07 -15.21
C ALA A 89 -8.76 -10.83 -13.95
N VAL A 90 -8.49 -9.77 -13.18
CA VAL A 90 -9.28 -9.39 -12.01
C VAL A 90 -10.69 -8.97 -12.42
N HIS A 91 -10.83 -8.13 -13.46
CA HIS A 91 -12.13 -7.70 -13.97
C HIS A 91 -12.93 -8.86 -14.57
N ALA A 92 -12.29 -9.76 -15.31
CA ALA A 92 -12.94 -10.98 -15.83
C ALA A 92 -13.49 -11.87 -14.71
N ALA A 93 -12.84 -11.88 -13.53
CA ALA A 93 -13.33 -12.54 -12.33
C ALA A 93 -14.35 -11.68 -11.54
N GLY A 94 -14.71 -10.50 -12.06
CA GLY A 94 -15.66 -9.55 -11.48
C GLY A 94 -15.11 -8.76 -10.28
N GLY A 95 -13.80 -8.69 -10.06
CA GLY A 95 -13.15 -7.93 -9.01
C GLY A 95 -12.87 -6.47 -9.38
N LEU A 96 -12.43 -5.69 -8.39
CA LEU A 96 -11.94 -4.31 -8.51
C LEU A 96 -10.53 -4.23 -7.92
N ILE A 97 -9.65 -3.43 -8.53
CA ILE A 97 -8.24 -3.36 -8.12
C ILE A 97 -7.69 -1.93 -8.14
N ALA A 98 -7.02 -1.53 -7.07
CA ALA A 98 -6.27 -0.28 -6.94
C ALA A 98 -4.76 -0.53 -7.05
N ALA A 99 -4.03 0.34 -7.76
CA ALA A 99 -2.57 0.32 -7.78
C ALA A 99 -2.02 1.04 -6.55
N GLN A 100 -1.20 0.39 -5.71
CA GLN A 100 -0.47 1.07 -4.65
C GLN A 100 0.80 1.70 -5.22
N LEU A 101 0.81 3.02 -5.37
CA LEU A 101 1.96 3.79 -5.90
C LEU A 101 3.02 4.00 -4.81
N TRP A 102 4.23 3.57 -5.10
CA TRP A 102 5.28 3.41 -4.10
C TRP A 102 6.59 4.07 -4.50
N HIS A 103 7.17 4.80 -3.56
CA HIS A 103 8.57 5.23 -3.58
C HIS A 103 9.14 5.00 -2.19
N VAL A 104 10.16 4.17 -2.08
CA VAL A 104 10.66 3.70 -0.78
C VAL A 104 11.51 4.72 -0.02
N GLY A 105 11.96 5.79 -0.69
CA GLY A 105 12.84 6.76 -0.03
C GLY A 105 14.16 6.14 0.42
N ARG A 106 14.52 6.33 1.69
CA ARG A 106 15.74 5.80 2.31
C ARG A 106 15.76 4.28 2.49
N MET A 107 14.63 3.59 2.25
CA MET A 107 14.53 2.14 2.37
C MET A 107 14.98 1.44 1.10
N SER A 108 16.25 1.67 0.71
CA SER A 108 16.86 1.11 -0.50
C SER A 108 18.36 0.86 -0.33
N HIS A 109 18.92 0.24 -1.35
CA HIS A 109 20.35 -0.04 -1.47
C HIS A 109 20.84 0.36 -2.86
N ARG A 110 22.07 0.83 -2.99
CA ARG A 110 22.63 1.30 -4.28
C ARG A 110 22.60 0.26 -5.40
N SER A 111 22.65 -1.04 -5.08
CA SER A 111 22.52 -2.10 -6.08
C SER A 111 21.15 -2.14 -6.78
N LEU A 112 20.12 -1.55 -6.16
CA LEU A 112 18.76 -1.42 -6.69
C LEU A 112 18.56 -0.09 -7.42
N GLN A 113 19.52 0.83 -7.34
CA GLN A 113 19.43 2.15 -7.94
C GLN A 113 20.14 2.20 -9.29
N ALA A 114 19.65 3.04 -10.21
CA ALA A 114 20.31 3.26 -11.49
C ALA A 114 21.74 3.80 -11.27
N GLY A 115 22.73 3.23 -11.95
CA GLY A 115 24.12 3.66 -11.84
C GLY A 115 24.77 3.46 -10.46
N GLY A 116 24.12 2.76 -9.53
CA GLY A 116 24.65 2.57 -8.18
C GLY A 116 24.60 3.84 -7.31
N GLU A 117 23.70 4.78 -7.63
CA GLU A 117 23.53 6.03 -6.88
C GLU A 117 22.98 5.79 -5.47
N ALA A 118 23.14 6.77 -4.59
CA ALA A 118 22.53 6.73 -3.26
C ALA A 118 21.01 6.90 -3.35
N PRO A 119 20.22 6.22 -2.50
CA PRO A 119 18.80 6.50 -2.35
C PRO A 119 18.54 7.97 -2.00
N ILE A 120 17.32 8.43 -2.18
CA ILE A 120 16.90 9.79 -1.85
C ILE A 120 15.91 9.79 -0.68
N ALA A 121 15.97 10.81 0.17
CA ALA A 121 15.08 10.97 1.31
C ALA A 121 14.90 12.46 1.65
N PRO A 122 13.93 12.88 2.48
CA PRO A 122 13.81 14.27 2.89
C PRO A 122 15.09 14.81 3.50
N SER A 123 15.80 13.98 4.28
CA SER A 123 17.09 14.32 4.91
C SER A 123 18.07 13.15 4.76
N PRO A 124 19.40 13.38 4.82
CA PRO A 124 20.42 12.34 4.64
C PRO A 124 20.58 11.49 5.92
N ILE A 125 19.51 10.87 6.38
CA ILE A 125 19.45 10.04 7.60
C ILE A 125 19.25 8.59 7.19
N GLN A 126 20.28 7.76 7.37
CA GLN A 126 20.21 6.33 7.11
C GLN A 126 19.26 5.62 8.07
N ALA A 127 18.40 4.76 7.54
CA ALA A 127 17.52 3.92 8.37
C ALA A 127 18.31 2.76 8.97
N LYS A 128 18.08 2.46 10.24
CA LYS A 128 18.58 1.23 10.91
C LYS A 128 17.69 0.05 10.55
N ALA A 129 17.68 -0.30 9.27
CA ALA A 129 16.81 -1.33 8.70
C ALA A 129 17.52 -2.08 7.58
N GLN A 130 16.92 -3.18 7.14
CA GLN A 130 17.44 -4.00 6.05
C GLN A 130 16.49 -4.03 4.87
N VAL A 131 17.06 -4.21 3.68
CA VAL A 131 16.35 -4.38 2.41
C VAL A 131 16.83 -5.65 1.72
N PHE A 132 15.94 -6.26 0.93
CA PHE A 132 16.29 -7.46 0.18
C PHE A 132 16.90 -7.08 -1.18
N ILE A 133 18.13 -7.50 -1.44
CA ILE A 133 18.86 -7.26 -2.69
C ILE A 133 19.03 -8.55 -3.49
N ALA A 134 19.00 -8.44 -4.81
CA ALA A 134 19.16 -9.59 -5.72
C ALA A 134 20.61 -10.05 -5.79
N ASP A 135 20.82 -11.37 -5.96
CA ASP A 135 22.11 -12.00 -6.20
C ASP A 135 22.44 -12.16 -7.71
N GLY A 136 21.50 -11.76 -8.58
CA GLY A 136 21.61 -11.93 -10.04
C GLY A 136 21.31 -13.34 -10.55
N GLN A 137 20.96 -14.29 -9.66
CA GLN A 137 20.63 -15.68 -10.00
C GLN A 137 19.17 -16.05 -9.69
N GLY A 138 18.34 -15.05 -9.41
CA GLY A 138 16.93 -15.22 -9.03
C GLY A 138 16.68 -15.34 -7.52
N GLY A 139 17.73 -15.34 -6.71
CA GLY A 139 17.73 -15.28 -5.26
C GLY A 139 18.20 -13.92 -4.73
N GLY A 140 18.60 -13.88 -3.48
CA GLY A 140 19.13 -12.66 -2.87
C GLY A 140 19.36 -12.79 -1.37
N SER A 141 19.71 -11.69 -0.74
CA SER A 141 19.96 -11.61 0.69
C SER A 141 19.48 -10.28 1.27
N MET A 142 19.35 -10.25 2.61
CA MET A 142 19.12 -9.01 3.34
C MET A 142 20.42 -8.24 3.44
N ALA A 143 20.37 -6.94 3.14
CA ALA A 143 21.48 -6.00 3.29
C ALA A 143 21.02 -4.75 4.06
N PRO A 144 21.91 -4.07 4.82
CA PRO A 144 21.56 -2.78 5.41
C PRO A 144 21.10 -1.78 4.34
N ALA A 145 20.08 -0.98 4.64
CA ALA A 145 19.71 0.13 3.77
C ALA A 145 20.91 1.12 3.67
N ASP A 146 21.16 1.63 2.47
CA ASP A 146 22.24 2.61 2.27
C ASP A 146 21.87 3.99 2.84
N ALA A 147 22.91 4.77 3.20
CA ALA A 147 22.72 6.17 3.55
C ALA A 147 22.15 6.94 2.34
N PRO A 148 21.01 7.61 2.50
CA PRO A 148 20.42 8.39 1.41
C PRO A 148 21.11 9.75 1.27
N ARG A 149 20.98 10.37 0.11
CA ARG A 149 21.18 11.82 -0.02
C ARG A 149 19.87 12.57 0.26
N GLY A 150 19.99 13.78 0.80
CA GLY A 150 18.86 14.69 0.97
C GLY A 150 18.30 15.12 -0.41
N MET A 151 16.97 15.13 -0.54
CA MET A 151 16.29 15.62 -1.74
C MET A 151 16.45 17.13 -1.91
N THR A 152 16.78 17.57 -3.11
CA THR A 152 16.71 18.97 -3.53
C THR A 152 15.24 19.34 -3.83
N LEU A 153 14.97 20.65 -4.02
CA LEU A 153 13.64 21.11 -4.48
C LEU A 153 13.31 20.60 -5.91
N GLU A 154 14.33 20.34 -6.71
CA GLU A 154 14.18 19.72 -8.03
C GLU A 154 13.78 18.25 -7.91
N ASP A 155 14.41 17.49 -7.01
CA ASP A 155 14.00 16.11 -6.72
C ASP A 155 12.55 16.02 -6.25
N ILE A 156 12.12 16.94 -5.37
CA ILE A 156 10.75 17.00 -4.87
C ILE A 156 9.75 17.17 -6.03
N ARG A 157 10.02 18.13 -6.93
CA ARG A 157 9.17 18.35 -8.10
C ARG A 157 9.17 17.15 -9.05
N ARG A 158 10.34 16.60 -9.35
CA ARG A 158 10.47 15.42 -10.21
C ARG A 158 9.71 14.21 -9.64
N VAL A 159 9.87 13.90 -8.36
CA VAL A 159 9.18 12.76 -7.73
C VAL A 159 7.68 12.96 -7.68
N ARG A 160 7.18 14.19 -7.41
CA ARG A 160 5.76 14.51 -7.55
C ARG A 160 5.25 14.20 -8.97
N ASP A 161 5.98 14.61 -10.00
CA ASP A 161 5.61 14.39 -11.39
C ASP A 161 5.71 12.89 -11.77
N GLU A 162 6.60 12.13 -11.14
CA GLU A 162 6.68 10.66 -11.25
C GLU A 162 5.43 9.99 -10.67
N PHE A 163 4.91 10.43 -9.51
CA PHE A 163 3.63 9.97 -8.98
C PHE A 163 2.47 10.24 -9.94
N VAL A 164 2.42 11.42 -10.54
CA VAL A 164 1.38 11.77 -11.52
C VAL A 164 1.44 10.88 -12.76
N ARG A 165 2.63 10.63 -13.31
CA ARG A 165 2.80 9.70 -14.43
C ARG A 165 2.37 8.29 -14.05
N ALA A 166 2.80 7.80 -12.89
CA ALA A 166 2.44 6.48 -12.39
C ALA A 166 0.92 6.33 -12.20
N ALA A 167 0.24 7.36 -11.71
CA ALA A 167 -1.23 7.34 -11.58
C ALA A 167 -1.93 7.24 -12.95
N ARG A 168 -1.49 8.00 -13.95
CA ARG A 168 -2.01 7.89 -15.32
C ARG A 168 -1.74 6.52 -15.91
N ASN A 169 -0.51 6.04 -15.79
CA ASN A 169 -0.11 4.71 -16.23
C ASN A 169 -0.95 3.60 -15.59
N ALA A 170 -1.29 3.74 -14.28
CA ALA A 170 -2.16 2.79 -13.60
C ALA A 170 -3.56 2.75 -14.22
N LEU A 171 -4.16 3.90 -14.47
CA LEU A 171 -5.47 3.94 -15.13
C LEU A 171 -5.41 3.42 -16.58
N ASP A 172 -4.35 3.75 -17.32
CA ASP A 172 -4.12 3.23 -18.69
C ASP A 172 -3.88 1.71 -18.70
N ALA A 173 -3.36 1.17 -17.61
CA ALA A 173 -3.23 -0.27 -17.39
C ALA A 173 -4.50 -0.93 -16.84
N GLY A 174 -5.60 -0.19 -16.67
CA GLY A 174 -6.90 -0.71 -16.28
C GLY A 174 -7.18 -0.78 -14.77
N PHE A 175 -6.34 -0.18 -13.92
CA PHE A 175 -6.67 -0.08 -12.50
C PHE A 175 -7.88 0.86 -12.27
N ASP A 176 -8.74 0.51 -11.34
CA ASP A 176 -9.95 1.27 -11.00
C ASP A 176 -9.63 2.51 -10.15
N LEU A 177 -8.64 2.40 -9.25
CA LEU A 177 -8.18 3.42 -8.32
C LEU A 177 -6.64 3.40 -8.22
N VAL A 178 -6.08 4.46 -7.63
CA VAL A 178 -4.70 4.50 -7.16
C VAL A 178 -4.67 4.78 -5.65
N GLU A 179 -3.78 4.12 -4.93
CA GLU A 179 -3.51 4.37 -3.51
C GLU A 179 -2.09 4.90 -3.35
N LEU A 180 -1.94 6.10 -2.81
CA LEU A 180 -0.63 6.61 -2.41
C LEU A 180 -0.12 5.85 -1.18
N HIS A 181 1.08 5.30 -1.27
CA HIS A 181 1.74 4.67 -0.13
C HIS A 181 2.42 5.72 0.75
N GLY A 182 1.67 6.30 1.69
CA GLY A 182 2.14 7.27 2.68
C GLY A 182 2.40 6.68 4.06
N ALA A 183 2.81 5.41 4.12
CA ALA A 183 2.88 4.62 5.35
C ALA A 183 4.20 3.83 5.45
N ASN A 184 4.39 3.12 6.56
CA ASN A 184 5.40 2.09 6.76
C ASN A 184 6.85 2.56 6.62
N GLY A 185 7.13 3.85 6.82
CA GLY A 185 8.48 4.39 6.76
C GLY A 185 9.04 4.58 5.34
N TYR A 186 8.17 4.66 4.31
CA TYR A 186 8.58 4.97 2.95
C TYR A 186 8.56 6.48 2.68
N LEU A 187 8.86 6.92 1.46
CA LEU A 187 9.24 8.31 1.17
C LEU A 187 8.23 9.35 1.70
N ILE A 188 6.95 9.17 1.47
CA ILE A 188 5.92 10.11 1.93
C ILE A 188 5.89 10.14 3.46
N ASP A 189 5.87 8.98 4.11
CA ASP A 189 5.92 8.86 5.57
C ASP A 189 7.19 9.48 6.16
N GLN A 190 8.34 9.34 5.45
CA GLN A 190 9.61 9.98 5.84
C GLN A 190 9.53 11.52 5.82
N PHE A 191 8.72 12.12 4.94
CA PHE A 191 8.46 13.56 4.96
C PHE A 191 7.57 13.97 6.14
N LEU A 192 6.58 13.16 6.47
CA LEU A 192 5.61 13.44 7.55
C LEU A 192 6.26 13.37 8.94
N ALA A 193 7.12 12.40 9.16
CA ALA A 193 7.67 12.08 10.48
C ALA A 193 8.85 12.99 10.88
N SER A 194 8.80 13.53 12.11
CA SER A 194 9.80 14.43 12.65
C SER A 194 11.20 13.82 12.76
N ALA A 195 11.33 12.50 13.00
CA ALA A 195 12.64 11.84 13.14
C ALA A 195 13.40 11.71 11.81
N SER A 196 12.70 11.54 10.70
CA SER A 196 13.31 11.34 9.38
C SER A 196 13.38 12.61 8.52
N ASN A 197 12.60 13.65 8.88
CA ASN A 197 12.57 14.93 8.18
C ASN A 197 13.17 16.04 9.05
N ARG A 198 14.44 16.37 8.82
CA ARG A 198 15.20 17.44 9.48
C ARG A 198 15.47 18.62 8.54
N ARG A 199 14.59 18.82 7.55
CA ARG A 199 14.69 19.96 6.62
C ARG A 199 14.38 21.28 7.33
N SER A 200 15.04 22.35 6.86
CA SER A 200 14.84 23.73 7.33
C SER A 200 14.16 24.63 6.29
N ASP A 201 13.74 24.04 5.15
CA ASP A 201 12.99 24.74 4.10
C ASP A 201 11.46 24.52 4.25
N ALA A 202 10.70 24.90 3.24
CA ALA A 202 9.24 24.79 3.23
C ALA A 202 8.68 23.36 3.34
N TYR A 203 9.52 22.32 3.32
CA TYR A 203 9.14 20.92 3.43
C TYR A 203 9.53 20.26 4.76
N GLY A 204 9.96 21.05 5.76
CA GLY A 204 10.36 20.53 7.07
C GLY A 204 10.09 21.50 8.21
N GLY A 205 10.34 21.07 9.44
CA GLY A 205 10.06 21.82 10.65
C GLY A 205 8.61 21.67 11.10
N SER A 206 7.73 22.64 10.80
CA SER A 206 6.34 22.60 11.26
C SER A 206 5.55 21.44 10.66
N LEU A 207 4.45 21.09 11.28
CA LEU A 207 3.53 20.05 10.85
C LEU A 207 3.04 20.30 9.40
N GLU A 208 2.66 21.53 9.08
CA GLU A 208 2.18 21.92 7.75
C GLU A 208 3.28 21.76 6.68
N ASN A 209 4.51 22.11 7.02
CA ASN A 209 5.64 21.97 6.12
C ASN A 209 5.98 20.49 5.88
N ARG A 210 5.97 19.67 6.93
CA ARG A 210 6.17 18.21 6.80
C ARG A 210 5.07 17.55 5.93
N ALA A 211 3.83 18.02 6.03
CA ALA A 211 2.69 17.52 5.27
C ALA A 211 2.69 18.03 3.80
N ARG A 212 3.40 19.10 3.48
CA ARG A 212 3.37 19.81 2.18
C ARG A 212 3.64 18.88 1.00
N PHE A 213 4.68 18.06 1.07
CA PHE A 213 5.04 17.16 -0.03
C PHE A 213 3.89 16.19 -0.38
N LEU A 214 3.29 15.56 0.63
CA LEU A 214 2.13 14.69 0.42
C LEU A 214 0.95 15.46 -0.19
N LEU A 215 0.61 16.63 0.36
CA LEU A 215 -0.55 17.39 -0.10
C LEU A 215 -0.38 17.92 -1.53
N GLU A 216 0.83 18.31 -1.93
CA GLU A 216 1.14 18.68 -3.31
C GLU A 216 1.04 17.49 -4.28
N ILE A 217 1.43 16.26 -3.85
CA ILE A 217 1.21 15.04 -4.64
C ILE A 217 -0.29 14.80 -4.79
N VAL A 218 -1.05 14.83 -3.69
CA VAL A 218 -2.51 14.61 -3.73
C VAL A 218 -3.18 15.62 -4.66
N ASP A 219 -2.86 16.92 -4.56
CA ASP A 219 -3.41 17.96 -5.42
C ASP A 219 -3.10 17.69 -6.90
N ALA A 220 -1.87 17.28 -7.21
CA ALA A 220 -1.45 16.95 -8.57
C ALA A 220 -2.14 15.69 -9.11
N LEU A 221 -2.35 14.66 -8.25
CA LEU A 221 -3.10 13.46 -8.64
C LEU A 221 -4.58 13.75 -8.85
N VAL A 222 -5.21 14.49 -7.95
CA VAL A 222 -6.62 14.91 -8.10
C VAL A 222 -6.83 15.67 -9.40
N ALA A 223 -5.93 16.58 -9.75
CA ALA A 223 -5.98 17.30 -11.02
C ALA A 223 -5.75 16.38 -12.25
N ALA A 224 -4.99 15.29 -12.09
CA ALA A 224 -4.61 14.42 -13.20
C ALA A 224 -5.60 13.28 -13.47
N VAL A 225 -6.23 12.71 -12.42
CA VAL A 225 -7.03 11.48 -12.52
C VAL A 225 -8.41 11.56 -11.83
N GLY A 226 -8.73 12.67 -11.16
CA GLY A 226 -9.98 12.86 -10.40
C GLY A 226 -9.84 12.42 -8.92
N ALA A 227 -10.48 13.17 -8.02
CA ALA A 227 -10.41 12.92 -6.58
C ALA A 227 -11.02 11.56 -6.20
N GLU A 228 -12.09 11.17 -6.90
CA GLU A 228 -12.82 9.92 -6.73
C GLU A 228 -12.00 8.67 -7.04
N ARG A 229 -10.79 8.84 -7.60
CA ARG A 229 -9.87 7.73 -7.94
C ARG A 229 -8.62 7.69 -7.08
N VAL A 230 -8.47 8.61 -6.13
CA VAL A 230 -7.27 8.72 -5.29
C VAL A 230 -7.56 8.26 -3.87
N GLY A 231 -6.88 7.20 -3.43
CA GLY A 231 -6.79 6.79 -2.02
C GLY A 231 -5.42 7.13 -1.44
N LEU A 232 -5.34 7.15 -0.12
CA LEU A 232 -4.08 7.34 0.61
C LEU A 232 -3.99 6.37 1.76
N ARG A 233 -2.82 5.71 1.92
CA ARG A 233 -2.51 4.89 3.09
C ARG A 233 -1.55 5.62 4.02
N LEU A 234 -1.88 5.67 5.32
CA LEU A 234 -1.06 6.21 6.41
C LEU A 234 -0.82 5.14 7.48
N SER A 235 0.22 5.32 8.30
CA SER A 235 0.56 4.44 9.43
C SER A 235 0.95 5.23 10.67
N PRO A 236 0.02 6.00 11.26
CA PRO A 236 0.33 6.79 12.46
C PRO A 236 0.83 5.88 13.59
N TRP A 237 1.75 6.39 14.40
CA TRP A 237 2.50 5.67 15.46
C TRP A 237 3.34 4.49 14.96
N GLY A 238 3.55 4.36 13.65
CA GLY A 238 4.41 3.32 13.09
C GLY A 238 5.87 3.52 13.46
N THR A 239 6.54 2.42 13.86
CA THR A 239 7.97 2.42 14.19
C THR A 239 8.81 1.56 13.23
N ILE A 240 8.16 0.86 12.29
CA ILE A 240 8.87 0.04 11.30
C ILE A 240 9.80 0.91 10.43
N ASN A 241 10.90 0.34 9.96
CA ASN A 241 11.89 1.03 9.14
C ASN A 241 12.52 2.26 9.82
N ASP A 242 12.72 2.16 11.15
CA ASP A 242 13.36 3.19 11.96
C ASP A 242 12.60 4.52 11.94
N MET A 243 11.26 4.44 12.00
CA MET A 243 10.37 5.59 12.01
C MET A 243 9.96 6.01 13.42
N HIS A 244 9.82 7.31 13.61
CA HIS A 244 9.24 7.93 14.80
C HIS A 244 8.72 9.33 14.43
N ASP A 245 7.54 9.67 14.91
CA ASP A 245 7.01 11.03 14.86
C ASP A 245 6.64 11.49 16.27
N ASP A 246 6.97 12.73 16.61
CA ASP A 246 6.68 13.32 17.93
C ASP A 246 5.20 13.72 18.06
N GLU A 247 4.49 13.93 16.95
CA GLU A 247 3.12 14.45 16.90
C GLU A 247 2.19 13.61 15.98
N PRO A 248 2.16 12.26 16.09
CA PRO A 248 1.48 11.40 15.12
C PRO A 248 -0.03 11.64 15.08
N GLU A 249 -0.66 11.95 16.21
CA GLU A 249 -2.08 12.30 16.24
C GLU A 249 -2.36 13.63 15.53
N ALA A 250 -1.62 14.68 15.89
CA ALA A 250 -1.81 16.00 15.29
C ALA A 250 -1.60 15.97 13.78
N MET A 251 -0.55 15.28 13.31
CA MET A 251 -0.30 15.07 11.89
C MET A 251 -1.45 14.34 11.20
N THR A 252 -1.93 13.25 11.79
CA THR A 252 -3.01 12.46 11.17
C THR A 252 -4.31 13.25 11.10
N LEU A 253 -4.68 13.97 12.15
CA LEU A 253 -5.90 14.77 12.18
C LEU A 253 -5.84 15.97 11.23
N TYR A 254 -4.68 16.61 11.10
CA TYR A 254 -4.44 17.66 10.12
C TYR A 254 -4.59 17.15 8.67
N LEU A 255 -3.97 16.01 8.38
CA LEU A 255 -4.09 15.37 7.07
C LEU A 255 -5.53 14.94 6.78
N ALA A 256 -6.23 14.36 7.75
CA ALA A 256 -7.62 13.94 7.59
C ALA A 256 -8.51 15.12 7.15
N GLU A 257 -8.38 16.27 7.80
CA GLU A 257 -9.12 17.48 7.43
C GLU A 257 -8.73 18.02 6.04
N ALA A 258 -7.42 18.05 5.75
CA ALA A 258 -6.91 18.52 4.46
C ALA A 258 -7.36 17.61 3.31
N LEU A 259 -7.41 16.28 3.53
CA LEU A 259 -7.84 15.28 2.55
C LEU A 259 -9.36 15.27 2.37
N GLN A 260 -10.13 15.50 3.46
CA GLN A 260 -11.59 15.66 3.37
C GLN A 260 -11.96 16.82 2.45
N ARG A 261 -11.26 17.95 2.55
CA ARG A 261 -11.50 19.11 1.65
C ARG A 261 -11.16 18.82 0.18
N ARG A 262 -10.25 17.87 -0.08
CA ARG A 262 -9.85 17.43 -1.43
C ARG A 262 -10.78 16.38 -2.03
N GLY A 263 -11.63 15.77 -1.21
CA GLY A 263 -12.63 14.80 -1.63
C GLY A 263 -12.04 13.49 -2.18
N ILE A 264 -10.90 13.03 -1.66
CA ILE A 264 -10.30 11.77 -2.09
C ILE A 264 -11.22 10.57 -1.82
N ALA A 265 -11.04 9.50 -2.59
CA ALA A 265 -11.89 8.31 -2.56
C ALA A 265 -11.93 7.62 -1.19
N TYR A 266 -10.78 7.51 -0.53
CA TYR A 266 -10.68 6.90 0.81
C TYR A 266 -9.37 7.23 1.52
N LEU A 267 -9.38 7.10 2.85
CA LEU A 267 -8.21 7.05 3.69
C LEU A 267 -8.05 5.62 4.24
N HIS A 268 -6.85 5.07 4.18
CA HIS A 268 -6.51 3.73 4.65
C HIS A 268 -5.50 3.82 5.78
N LEU A 269 -5.83 3.30 6.96
CA LEU A 269 -4.95 3.31 8.13
C LEU A 269 -4.32 1.93 8.36
N ALA A 270 -3.00 1.87 8.40
CA ALA A 270 -2.26 0.70 8.85
C ALA A 270 -2.02 0.81 10.37
N GLU A 271 -2.53 -0.15 11.12
CA GLU A 271 -2.42 -0.24 12.58
C GLU A 271 -1.30 -1.20 12.97
N TRP A 272 -0.64 -0.95 14.08
CA TRP A 272 0.62 -1.63 14.42
C TRP A 272 0.50 -2.74 15.45
N GLU A 273 -0.68 -2.98 16.02
CA GLU A 273 -0.92 -4.04 17.00
C GLU A 273 -0.46 -5.44 16.52
N TRP A 274 -0.56 -5.71 15.22
CA TRP A 274 -0.16 -6.99 14.63
C TRP A 274 1.36 -7.28 14.72
N SER A 275 2.17 -6.25 14.90
CA SER A 275 3.64 -6.34 15.03
C SER A 275 4.13 -5.98 16.44
N GLY A 276 3.23 -5.92 17.42
CA GLY A 276 3.55 -5.52 18.79
C GLY A 276 3.69 -4.01 18.99
N GLY A 277 3.27 -3.20 18.03
CA GLY A 277 3.22 -1.76 18.14
C GLY A 277 2.06 -1.27 19.02
N PRO A 278 2.02 0.03 19.36
CA PRO A 278 1.02 0.59 20.23
C PRO A 278 -0.37 0.57 19.61
N ALA A 279 -1.39 0.34 20.44
CA ALA A 279 -2.77 0.64 20.06
C ALA A 279 -2.97 2.15 19.93
N TYR A 280 -3.96 2.55 19.14
CA TYR A 280 -4.29 3.97 19.05
C TYR A 280 -4.79 4.52 20.37
N PRO A 281 -4.47 5.79 20.70
CA PRO A 281 -4.97 6.47 21.90
C PRO A 281 -6.50 6.45 21.96
N GLN A 282 -7.04 6.41 23.18
CA GLN A 282 -8.48 6.46 23.39
C GLN A 282 -9.11 7.71 22.75
N GLY A 283 -10.22 7.53 22.05
CA GLY A 283 -10.95 8.61 21.37
C GLY A 283 -10.30 9.10 20.07
N PHE A 284 -9.14 8.54 19.66
CA PHE A 284 -8.49 8.96 18.41
C PHE A 284 -9.37 8.67 17.18
N ARG A 285 -9.97 7.49 17.13
CA ARG A 285 -10.80 7.08 15.97
C ARG A 285 -12.03 7.97 15.80
N GLU A 286 -12.65 8.36 16.91
CA GLU A 286 -13.78 9.29 16.95
C GLU A 286 -13.35 10.66 16.44
N ARG A 287 -12.24 11.22 16.96
CA ARG A 287 -11.68 12.50 16.48
C ARG A 287 -11.30 12.48 15.01
N LEU A 288 -10.76 11.36 14.54
CA LEU A 288 -10.44 11.16 13.13
C LEU A 288 -11.73 11.15 12.27
N ARG A 289 -12.76 10.40 12.71
CA ARG A 289 -14.03 10.29 12.01
C ARG A 289 -14.77 11.62 11.91
N GLU A 290 -14.66 12.48 12.93
CA GLU A 290 -15.21 13.84 12.91
C GLU A 290 -14.59 14.69 11.79
N ARG A 291 -13.31 14.49 11.47
CA ARG A 291 -12.55 15.25 10.46
C ARG A 291 -12.57 14.63 9.07
N PHE A 292 -12.71 13.30 8.99
CA PHE A 292 -12.74 12.56 7.73
C PHE A 292 -13.98 11.71 7.64
N ARG A 293 -14.93 12.12 6.79
CA ARG A 293 -16.26 11.50 6.64
C ARG A 293 -16.39 10.64 5.38
N ALA A 294 -15.43 10.74 4.46
CA ALA A 294 -15.32 9.84 3.32
C ALA A 294 -14.92 8.43 3.78
N PRO A 295 -14.96 7.42 2.91
CA PRO A 295 -14.63 6.04 3.28
C PRO A 295 -13.30 5.90 4.01
N LEU A 296 -13.34 5.27 5.19
CA LEU A 296 -12.19 4.97 6.04
C LEU A 296 -11.96 3.45 6.05
N ILE A 297 -10.80 3.02 5.55
CA ILE A 297 -10.35 1.63 5.56
C ILE A 297 -9.36 1.46 6.71
N VAL A 298 -9.52 0.42 7.52
CA VAL A 298 -8.57 0.07 8.58
C VAL A 298 -7.91 -1.25 8.30
N CYS A 299 -6.61 -1.37 8.62
CA CYS A 299 -5.79 -2.55 8.39
C CYS A 299 -4.95 -2.84 9.62
N GLY A 300 -5.18 -3.98 10.24
CA GLY A 300 -4.46 -4.40 11.45
C GLY A 300 -4.65 -5.89 11.68
N ASN A 301 -4.86 -6.26 12.93
CA ASN A 301 -5.13 -7.65 13.31
C ASN A 301 -6.65 -7.89 13.37
N TYR A 302 -7.34 -7.75 12.24
CA TYR A 302 -8.78 -7.94 12.13
C TYR A 302 -9.11 -9.36 11.68
N ASP A 303 -9.91 -10.06 12.49
CA ASP A 303 -10.75 -11.18 12.10
C ASP A 303 -12.16 -10.70 11.73
N ALA A 304 -13.07 -11.60 11.40
CA ALA A 304 -14.42 -11.25 10.99
C ALA A 304 -15.24 -10.58 12.11
N GLU A 305 -15.06 -11.00 13.36
CA GLU A 305 -15.78 -10.46 14.53
C GLU A 305 -15.33 -9.03 14.85
N ARG A 306 -14.01 -8.82 14.96
CA ARG A 306 -13.42 -7.50 15.20
C ARG A 306 -13.71 -6.53 14.04
N ALA A 307 -13.70 -7.05 12.80
CA ALA A 307 -14.07 -6.27 11.62
C ALA A 307 -15.53 -5.82 11.67
N GLU A 308 -16.47 -6.71 11.96
CA GLU A 308 -17.88 -6.37 12.11
C GLU A 308 -18.10 -5.35 13.23
N ALA A 309 -17.44 -5.51 14.37
CA ALA A 309 -17.56 -4.61 15.52
C ALA A 309 -17.13 -3.17 15.21
N ILE A 310 -16.01 -2.96 14.51
CA ILE A 310 -15.54 -1.61 14.18
C ILE A 310 -16.44 -0.93 13.14
N LEU A 311 -17.01 -1.70 12.20
CA LEU A 311 -17.97 -1.21 11.22
C LEU A 311 -19.28 -0.80 11.89
N GLN A 312 -19.81 -1.60 12.82
CA GLN A 312 -21.01 -1.30 13.59
C GLN A 312 -20.84 -0.07 14.48
N ALA A 313 -19.64 0.14 15.01
CA ALA A 313 -19.30 1.35 15.77
C ALA A 313 -19.21 2.61 14.90
N GLY A 314 -19.26 2.50 13.56
CA GLY A 314 -19.11 3.63 12.63
C GLY A 314 -17.71 4.25 12.61
N LEU A 315 -16.70 3.54 13.15
CA LEU A 315 -15.32 4.00 13.25
C LEU A 315 -14.46 3.60 12.03
N ALA A 316 -15.00 2.77 11.15
CA ALA A 316 -14.48 2.44 9.83
C ALA A 316 -15.63 2.11 8.87
N ASP A 317 -15.35 2.12 7.56
CA ASP A 317 -16.31 1.76 6.51
C ASP A 317 -15.93 0.44 5.82
N ALA A 318 -14.64 0.07 5.83
CA ALA A 318 -14.13 -1.18 5.31
C ALA A 318 -12.91 -1.66 6.11
N VAL A 319 -12.61 -2.95 6.02
CA VAL A 319 -11.46 -3.57 6.71
C VAL A 319 -10.55 -4.23 5.69
N ALA A 320 -9.27 -3.86 5.71
CA ALA A 320 -8.24 -4.47 4.89
C ALA A 320 -7.59 -5.64 5.63
N ILE A 321 -7.60 -6.81 5.00
CA ILE A 321 -7.04 -8.05 5.53
C ILE A 321 -5.85 -8.45 4.67
N GLY A 322 -4.70 -8.74 5.30
CA GLY A 322 -3.46 -9.08 4.61
C GLY A 322 -3.18 -10.57 4.61
N ARG A 323 -2.42 -11.07 5.60
CA ARG A 323 -1.89 -12.44 5.64
C ARG A 323 -2.92 -13.55 5.39
N PRO A 324 -4.15 -13.48 5.93
CA PRO A 324 -5.17 -14.47 5.62
C PRO A 324 -5.46 -14.61 4.11
N PHE A 325 -5.41 -13.53 3.32
CA PHE A 325 -5.56 -13.60 1.88
C PHE A 325 -4.44 -14.35 1.16
N ILE A 326 -3.26 -14.51 1.78
CA ILE A 326 -2.16 -15.27 1.15
C ILE A 326 -2.58 -16.71 0.93
N ALA A 327 -3.08 -17.38 1.98
CA ALA A 327 -3.42 -18.80 1.96
C ALA A 327 -4.91 -19.08 1.67
N ASN A 328 -5.74 -18.05 1.61
CA ASN A 328 -7.18 -18.20 1.37
C ASN A 328 -7.60 -17.31 0.21
N PRO A 329 -7.43 -17.75 -1.05
CA PRO A 329 -7.88 -16.99 -2.21
C PRO A 329 -9.39 -16.70 -2.17
N ASP A 330 -10.17 -17.56 -1.55
CA ASP A 330 -11.61 -17.47 -1.31
C ASP A 330 -11.96 -16.94 0.09
N LEU A 331 -11.13 -16.08 0.69
CA LEU A 331 -11.28 -15.58 2.06
C LEU A 331 -12.69 -15.02 2.35
N VAL A 332 -13.24 -14.26 1.43
CA VAL A 332 -14.58 -13.65 1.60
C VAL A 332 -15.66 -14.75 1.72
N GLU A 333 -15.57 -15.80 0.92
CA GLU A 333 -16.46 -16.93 0.98
C GLU A 333 -16.30 -17.71 2.28
N ARG A 334 -15.05 -17.91 2.74
CA ARG A 334 -14.78 -18.55 4.05
C ARG A 334 -15.38 -17.75 5.19
N ILE A 335 -15.23 -16.43 5.19
CA ILE A 335 -15.86 -15.55 6.19
C ILE A 335 -17.38 -15.66 6.11
N ARG A 336 -17.97 -15.65 4.91
CA ARG A 336 -19.42 -15.76 4.71
C ARG A 336 -20.01 -17.07 5.28
N LEU A 337 -19.26 -18.15 5.17
CA LEU A 337 -19.67 -19.50 5.61
C LEU A 337 -19.20 -19.84 7.04
N GLY A 338 -18.42 -19.01 7.69
CA GLY A 338 -17.77 -19.34 8.95
C GLY A 338 -16.79 -20.51 8.83
N ALA A 339 -16.20 -20.69 7.64
CA ALA A 339 -15.29 -21.80 7.37
C ALA A 339 -13.88 -21.56 7.93
N PRO A 340 -13.12 -22.61 8.28
CA PRO A 340 -11.77 -22.46 8.79
C PRO A 340 -10.84 -21.85 7.75
N LEU A 341 -9.89 -21.03 8.23
CA LEU A 341 -8.85 -20.44 7.38
C LEU A 341 -7.62 -21.35 7.33
N ALA A 342 -7.04 -21.47 6.14
CA ALA A 342 -5.73 -22.11 5.95
C ALA A 342 -4.62 -21.15 6.42
N GLU A 343 -3.55 -21.71 6.98
CA GLU A 343 -2.38 -20.96 7.39
C GLU A 343 -1.41 -20.74 6.22
N ALA A 344 -0.86 -19.54 6.13
CA ALA A 344 0.11 -19.21 5.10
C ALA A 344 1.53 -19.68 5.49
N ASN A 345 2.24 -20.29 4.55
CA ASN A 345 3.64 -20.64 4.73
C ASN A 345 4.52 -19.37 4.64
N GLN A 346 5.04 -18.91 5.78
CA GLN A 346 5.83 -17.69 5.87
C GLN A 346 7.12 -17.74 5.03
N ALA A 347 7.73 -18.90 4.85
CA ALA A 347 8.92 -19.07 4.01
C ALA A 347 8.63 -18.83 2.50
N ARG A 348 7.36 -18.79 2.11
CA ARG A 348 6.90 -18.55 0.74
C ARG A 348 6.25 -17.17 0.54
N PHE A 349 6.42 -16.25 1.48
CA PHE A 349 5.82 -14.91 1.35
C PHE A 349 6.45 -14.12 0.20
N TYR A 350 7.74 -14.22 -0.01
CA TYR A 350 8.49 -13.42 -0.97
C TYR A 350 9.24 -14.30 -1.99
N GLY A 351 9.26 -13.85 -3.25
CA GLY A 351 9.98 -14.52 -4.33
C GLY A 351 9.45 -15.90 -4.69
N GLY A 352 10.16 -16.62 -5.54
CA GLY A 352 9.81 -17.95 -6.01
C GLY A 352 8.79 -17.96 -7.16
N ASP A 353 8.12 -19.10 -7.29
CA ASP A 353 7.18 -19.42 -8.38
C ASP A 353 5.71 -19.45 -7.90
N ALA A 354 4.94 -20.40 -8.38
CA ALA A 354 3.54 -20.62 -8.00
C ALA A 354 3.38 -21.10 -6.55
N ALA A 355 4.41 -21.77 -6.00
CA ALA A 355 4.34 -22.35 -4.67
C ALA A 355 4.21 -21.26 -3.58
N GLY A 356 3.18 -21.39 -2.73
CA GLY A 356 2.84 -20.38 -1.70
C GLY A 356 2.33 -19.08 -2.28
N TYR A 357 1.90 -19.06 -3.54
CA TYR A 357 1.38 -17.91 -4.25
C TYR A 357 0.02 -18.17 -4.88
N THR A 358 -0.04 -19.10 -5.82
CA THR A 358 -1.26 -19.43 -6.58
C THR A 358 -1.76 -20.85 -6.36
N ASP A 359 -1.08 -21.66 -5.55
CA ASP A 359 -1.35 -23.08 -5.29
C ASP A 359 -2.20 -23.36 -4.05
N TYR A 360 -2.56 -22.33 -3.28
CA TYR A 360 -3.46 -22.52 -2.14
C TYR A 360 -4.88 -22.90 -2.59
N PRO A 361 -5.48 -23.96 -2.02
CA PRO A 361 -6.79 -24.46 -2.44
C PRO A 361 -7.92 -23.58 -1.91
N THR A 362 -8.99 -23.47 -2.72
CA THR A 362 -10.28 -22.97 -2.29
C THR A 362 -11.09 -24.04 -1.55
N LEU A 363 -12.20 -23.67 -0.91
CA LEU A 363 -13.07 -24.59 -0.16
C LEU A 363 -13.58 -25.78 -1.00
N GLY A 364 -13.77 -25.61 -2.30
CA GLY A 364 -14.21 -26.68 -3.20
C GLY A 364 -13.11 -27.58 -3.74
N GLN A 365 -11.84 -27.27 -3.43
CA GLN A 365 -10.67 -28.01 -3.91
C GLN A 365 -10.10 -28.80 -2.72
N SER A 366 -10.10 -30.12 -2.79
CA SER A 366 -9.34 -30.94 -1.85
C SER A 366 -7.86 -30.61 -2.01
N ALA A 367 -7.13 -30.46 -0.89
CA ALA A 367 -5.69 -30.43 -0.97
C ALA A 367 -5.22 -31.71 -1.67
N THR A 368 -4.69 -31.57 -2.88
CA THR A 368 -4.00 -32.69 -3.52
C THR A 368 -2.79 -33.01 -2.65
N ALA A 369 -2.80 -34.18 -2.03
CA ALA A 369 -1.79 -34.70 -1.13
C ALA A 369 -0.42 -34.82 -1.80
#